data_c51c29f08f326aefae9eda104a718c60
#
_entry.id   c51c29f08f326aefae9eda104a718c60
#
_cell.length_a   1.000
_cell.length_b   1.000
_cell.length_c   1.000
_cell.angle_alpha   90.00
_cell.angle_beta   90.00
_cell.angle_gamma   90.00
#
_symmetry.space_group_name_H-M   'P 1'
#
loop_
_entity.id
_entity.type
_entity.pdbx_description
1 polymer ?
#
loop_
_entity_poly.entity_id
_entity_poly.type
_entity_poly.pdbx_seq_one_letter_code
_entity_poly.pdbx_strand_id
1 'polypeptide(L)'
;MRKTRFILTVVFAAVLASCGTTSTVPITGRKQHLLVNDEQVLSLSNQQYQEYMKTARPSVNAANTAMVKRVGQRLASAVVAYLNANGLGSEVSQYKWEFNLVQDKNVNAFCMPGGKIVVYEGLLPVTGDEASLAIVLGHEIAHAVAKHSAERLSNQVRQQYGGQILGSVLSGSGA
;
A
#
# COMPACT_ATOMS: atom_id res chain seq x y z
N MET A 1 -6.77 33.87 -31.92
CA MET A 1 -6.87 32.39 -31.81
C MET A 1 -5.62 31.74 -31.16
N ARG A 2 -4.37 32.08 -31.48
CA ARG A 2 -3.16 31.49 -30.86
C ARG A 2 -3.06 31.78 -29.34
N LYS A 3 -3.36 33.00 -28.89
CA LYS A 3 -3.30 33.39 -27.46
C LYS A 3 -4.35 32.65 -26.61
N THR A 4 -5.56 32.45 -27.13
CA THR A 4 -6.64 31.75 -26.44
C THR A 4 -6.32 30.25 -26.29
N ARG A 5 -5.72 29.62 -27.31
CA ARG A 5 -5.28 28.22 -27.23
C ARG A 5 -4.15 28.04 -26.21
N PHE A 6 -3.20 28.99 -26.15
CA PHE A 6 -2.10 28.95 -25.18
C PHE A 6 -2.61 29.09 -23.74
N ILE A 7 -3.55 30.01 -23.48
CA ILE A 7 -4.19 30.18 -22.17
C ILE A 7 -4.98 28.91 -21.76
N LEU A 8 -5.73 28.30 -22.68
CA LEU A 8 -6.46 27.06 -22.42
C LEU A 8 -5.52 25.91 -22.05
N THR A 9 -4.38 25.80 -22.72
CA THR A 9 -3.38 24.74 -22.47
C THR A 9 -2.70 24.96 -21.10
N VAL A 10 -2.39 26.20 -20.75
CA VAL A 10 -1.79 26.53 -19.43
C VAL A 10 -2.77 26.29 -18.30
N VAL A 11 -4.05 26.67 -18.48
CA VAL A 11 -5.10 26.42 -17.47
C VAL A 11 -5.35 24.92 -17.31
N PHE A 12 -5.36 24.14 -18.39
CA PHE A 12 -5.52 22.69 -18.34
C PHE A 12 -4.33 22.00 -17.66
N ALA A 13 -3.09 22.45 -17.93
CA ALA A 13 -1.90 21.95 -17.26
C ALA A 13 -1.88 22.28 -15.76
N ALA A 14 -2.37 23.46 -15.37
CA ALA A 14 -2.48 23.87 -13.96
C ALA A 14 -3.53 23.05 -13.19
N VAL A 15 -4.63 22.64 -13.84
CA VAL A 15 -5.66 21.77 -13.25
C VAL A 15 -5.13 20.36 -12.99
N LEU A 16 -4.28 19.83 -13.86
CA LEU A 16 -3.66 18.51 -13.66
C LEU A 16 -2.61 18.50 -12.54
N ALA A 17 -1.95 19.64 -12.28
CA ALA A 17 -0.99 19.77 -11.17
C ALA A 17 -1.68 19.82 -9.80
N SER A 18 -2.99 20.10 -9.75
CA SER A 18 -3.77 20.23 -8.51
C SER A 18 -4.45 18.92 -8.05
N CYS A 19 -4.40 17.84 -8.81
CA CYS A 19 -5.18 16.61 -8.56
C CYS A 19 -4.45 15.56 -7.72
N GLY A 20 -3.50 15.93 -6.84
CA GLY A 20 -2.84 14.98 -5.95
C GLY A 20 -2.87 15.44 -4.50
N THR A 21 -3.02 14.50 -3.57
CA THR A 21 -2.84 14.77 -2.14
C THR A 21 -1.38 14.59 -1.75
N THR A 22 -0.83 15.59 -1.03
CA THR A 22 0.49 15.43 -0.38
C THR A 22 0.27 14.76 0.97
N SER A 23 0.84 13.58 1.15
CA SER A 23 0.85 12.84 2.40
C SER A 23 2.26 12.81 2.97
N THR A 24 2.39 12.72 4.28
CA THR A 24 3.67 12.53 4.96
C THR A 24 3.74 11.10 5.46
N VAL A 25 4.79 10.40 5.06
CA VAL A 25 5.03 9.03 5.53
C VAL A 25 5.29 9.05 7.03
N PRO A 26 4.52 8.31 7.84
CA PRO A 26 4.80 8.16 9.26
C PRO A 26 6.25 7.67 9.49
N ILE A 27 6.84 7.98 10.63
CA ILE A 27 8.20 7.61 11.05
C ILE A 27 9.29 8.37 10.29
N THR A 28 9.26 8.41 8.96
CA THR A 28 10.34 8.99 8.14
C THR A 28 10.16 10.49 7.86
N GLY A 29 8.94 11.00 7.98
CA GLY A 29 8.58 12.38 7.62
C GLY A 29 8.68 12.68 6.12
N ARG A 30 8.97 11.67 5.26
CA ARG A 30 9.09 11.85 3.82
C ARG A 30 7.74 12.24 3.21
N LYS A 31 7.75 13.29 2.40
CA LYS A 31 6.56 13.68 1.62
C LYS A 31 6.38 12.77 0.41
N GLN A 32 5.14 12.41 0.15
CA GLN A 32 4.73 11.65 -1.04
C GLN A 32 3.50 12.31 -1.67
N HIS A 33 3.44 12.29 -3.00
CA HIS A 33 2.32 12.82 -3.77
C HIS A 33 1.47 11.67 -4.30
N LEU A 34 0.26 11.53 -3.80
CA LEU A 34 -0.65 10.46 -4.16
C LEU A 34 -1.69 10.98 -5.15
N LEU A 35 -1.86 10.28 -6.28
CA LEU A 35 -2.89 10.53 -7.29
C LEU A 35 -4.15 9.69 -7.04
N VAL A 36 -4.06 8.72 -6.14
CA VAL A 36 -5.16 7.86 -5.72
C VAL A 36 -5.50 8.16 -4.28
N ASN A 37 -6.78 8.15 -3.92
CA ASN A 37 -7.20 8.36 -2.55
C ASN A 37 -7.19 7.03 -1.75
N ASP A 38 -7.17 7.13 -0.42
CA ASP A 38 -7.08 5.98 0.48
C ASP A 38 -8.28 5.03 0.29
N GLU A 39 -9.48 5.56 0.09
CA GLU A 39 -10.70 4.76 -0.09
C GLU A 39 -10.61 3.86 -1.34
N GLN A 40 -10.14 4.41 -2.47
CA GLN A 40 -9.93 3.63 -3.69
C GLN A 40 -8.90 2.53 -3.49
N VAL A 41 -7.78 2.84 -2.83
CA VAL A 41 -6.72 1.86 -2.56
C VAL A 41 -7.21 0.76 -1.62
N LEU A 42 -7.93 1.11 -0.56
CA LEU A 42 -8.49 0.15 0.39
C LEU A 42 -9.56 -0.75 -0.26
N SER A 43 -10.43 -0.18 -1.09
CA SER A 43 -11.44 -0.93 -1.84
C SER A 43 -10.79 -1.96 -2.77
N LEU A 44 -9.84 -1.52 -3.59
CA LEU A 44 -9.09 -2.39 -4.51
C LEU A 44 -8.32 -3.48 -3.75
N SER A 45 -7.63 -3.10 -2.68
CA SER A 45 -6.90 -4.03 -1.82
C SER A 45 -7.82 -5.11 -1.25
N ASN A 46 -8.97 -4.70 -0.72
CA ASN A 46 -9.93 -5.65 -0.16
C ASN A 46 -10.47 -6.62 -1.22
N GLN A 47 -10.77 -6.14 -2.43
CA GLN A 47 -11.20 -7.00 -3.54
C GLN A 47 -10.09 -8.01 -3.91
N GLN A 48 -8.86 -7.56 -4.07
CA GLN A 48 -7.73 -8.44 -4.38
C GLN A 48 -7.46 -9.45 -3.27
N TYR A 49 -7.58 -9.03 -2.00
CA TYR A 49 -7.44 -9.93 -0.87
C TYR A 49 -8.53 -11.01 -0.85
N GLN A 50 -9.79 -10.65 -1.05
CA GLN A 50 -10.89 -11.62 -1.11
C GLN A 50 -10.69 -12.61 -2.26
N GLU A 51 -10.26 -12.14 -3.42
CA GLU A 51 -9.99 -13.01 -4.57
C GLU A 51 -8.82 -13.96 -4.29
N TYR A 52 -7.73 -13.47 -3.71
CA TYR A 52 -6.61 -14.30 -3.28
C TYR A 52 -7.05 -15.38 -2.29
N MET A 53 -7.85 -15.02 -1.28
CA MET A 53 -8.28 -15.97 -0.24
C MET A 53 -9.24 -17.06 -0.75
N LYS A 54 -9.89 -16.90 -1.92
CA LYS A 54 -10.69 -17.96 -2.54
C LYS A 54 -9.81 -19.15 -2.99
N THR A 55 -8.58 -18.90 -3.36
CA THR A 55 -7.65 -19.93 -3.88
C THR A 55 -6.60 -20.33 -2.87
N ALA A 56 -6.29 -19.48 -1.91
CA ALA A 56 -5.34 -19.75 -0.84
C ALA A 56 -5.85 -20.89 0.06
N ARG A 57 -4.95 -21.78 0.44
CA ARG A 57 -5.27 -22.88 1.37
C ARG A 57 -4.81 -22.51 2.77
N PRO A 58 -5.70 -22.30 3.74
CA PRO A 58 -5.29 -22.05 5.11
C PRO A 58 -4.41 -23.17 5.65
N SER A 59 -3.44 -22.81 6.48
CA SER A 59 -2.60 -23.79 7.17
C SER A 59 -3.46 -24.66 8.09
N VAL A 60 -3.17 -25.95 8.11
CA VAL A 60 -3.75 -26.92 9.06
C VAL A 60 -2.95 -26.98 10.35
N ASN A 61 -1.78 -26.34 10.43
CA ASN A 61 -0.96 -26.28 11.63
C ASN A 61 -1.50 -25.21 12.60
N ALA A 62 -2.30 -25.67 13.57
CA ALA A 62 -2.94 -24.76 14.53
C ALA A 62 -1.91 -24.00 15.40
N ALA A 63 -0.79 -24.62 15.77
CA ALA A 63 0.23 -23.99 16.59
C ALA A 63 0.91 -22.84 15.84
N ASN A 64 1.33 -23.08 14.60
CA ASN A 64 1.94 -22.05 13.75
C ASN A 64 0.94 -20.93 13.41
N THR A 65 -0.32 -21.27 13.15
CA THR A 65 -1.38 -20.29 12.91
C THR A 65 -1.60 -19.39 14.15
N ALA A 66 -1.62 -19.98 15.35
CA ALA A 66 -1.74 -19.22 16.60
C ALA A 66 -0.52 -18.31 16.82
N MET A 67 0.69 -18.79 16.52
CA MET A 67 1.92 -17.99 16.58
C MET A 67 1.86 -16.79 15.65
N VAL A 68 1.53 -16.97 14.38
CA VAL A 68 1.39 -15.86 13.39
C VAL A 68 0.36 -14.83 13.86
N LYS A 69 -0.81 -15.29 14.33
CA LYS A 69 -1.85 -14.40 14.85
C LYS A 69 -1.37 -13.61 16.07
N ARG A 70 -0.70 -14.25 17.01
CA ARG A 70 -0.19 -13.61 18.24
C ARG A 70 0.85 -12.54 17.91
N VAL A 71 1.84 -12.86 17.07
CA VAL A 71 2.87 -11.92 16.63
C VAL A 71 2.22 -10.75 15.89
N GLY A 72 1.34 -11.04 14.94
CA GLY A 72 0.65 -10.02 14.16
C GLY A 72 -0.21 -9.08 15.02
N GLN A 73 -0.97 -9.61 15.98
CA GLN A 73 -1.78 -8.80 16.90
C GLN A 73 -0.93 -7.87 17.77
N ARG A 74 0.23 -8.33 18.25
CA ARG A 74 1.17 -7.48 19.00
C ARG A 74 1.69 -6.33 18.15
N LEU A 75 2.05 -6.60 16.89
CA LEU A 75 2.50 -5.57 15.95
C LEU A 75 1.38 -4.59 15.62
N ALA A 76 0.17 -5.07 15.35
CA ALA A 76 -1.01 -4.22 15.12
C ALA A 76 -1.27 -3.28 16.29
N SER A 77 -1.19 -3.80 17.53
CA SER A 77 -1.34 -2.97 18.73
C SER A 77 -0.26 -1.89 18.84
N ALA A 78 0.98 -2.22 18.50
CA ALA A 78 2.08 -1.25 18.48
C ALA A 78 1.87 -0.17 17.40
N VAL A 79 1.37 -0.53 16.22
CA VAL A 79 1.02 0.44 15.16
C VAL A 79 -0.09 1.38 15.62
N VAL A 80 -1.16 0.85 16.22
CA VAL A 80 -2.26 1.67 16.74
C VAL A 80 -1.76 2.66 17.81
N ALA A 81 -0.93 2.18 18.74
CA ALA A 81 -0.33 3.02 19.77
C ALA A 81 0.55 4.13 19.16
N TYR A 82 1.38 3.77 18.17
CA TYR A 82 2.23 4.71 17.46
C TYR A 82 1.42 5.78 16.72
N LEU A 83 0.39 5.41 15.96
CA LEU A 83 -0.44 6.34 15.20
C LEU A 83 -1.15 7.32 16.15
N ASN A 84 -1.71 6.83 17.25
CA ASN A 84 -2.36 7.68 18.24
C ASN A 84 -1.39 8.66 18.89
N ALA A 85 -0.19 8.20 19.28
CA ALA A 85 0.83 9.04 19.89
C ALA A 85 1.38 10.13 18.96
N ASN A 86 1.27 9.95 17.64
CA ASN A 86 1.78 10.89 16.64
C ASN A 86 0.68 11.73 15.95
N GLY A 87 -0.53 11.78 16.52
CA GLY A 87 -1.61 12.59 15.98
C GLY A 87 -2.27 12.02 14.71
N LEU A 88 -2.00 10.74 14.38
CA LEU A 88 -2.54 10.03 13.22
C LEU A 88 -3.67 9.07 13.60
N GLY A 89 -4.33 9.30 14.73
CA GLY A 89 -5.40 8.43 15.25
C GLY A 89 -6.57 8.24 14.28
N SER A 90 -6.86 9.22 13.43
CA SER A 90 -7.88 9.09 12.38
C SER A 90 -7.57 7.99 11.36
N GLU A 91 -6.30 7.67 11.15
CA GLU A 91 -5.90 6.61 10.22
C GLU A 91 -6.12 5.20 10.79
N VAL A 92 -6.27 5.06 12.11
CA VAL A 92 -6.46 3.75 12.76
C VAL A 92 -7.70 3.04 12.22
N SER A 93 -8.76 3.76 11.90
CA SER A 93 -10.01 3.21 11.38
C SER A 93 -9.87 2.54 10.00
N GLN A 94 -8.81 2.85 9.27
CA GLN A 94 -8.51 2.26 7.95
C GLN A 94 -8.00 0.82 8.07
N TYR A 95 -7.49 0.42 9.24
CA TYR A 95 -6.90 -0.89 9.46
C TYR A 95 -7.91 -1.86 10.07
N LYS A 96 -8.29 -2.87 9.28
CA LYS A 96 -9.05 -4.05 9.71
C LYS A 96 -8.12 -5.25 9.68
N TRP A 97 -7.32 -5.38 10.74
CA TRP A 97 -6.24 -6.36 10.83
C TRP A 97 -6.74 -7.80 10.70
N GLU A 98 -6.15 -8.53 9.77
CA GLU A 98 -6.34 -9.97 9.61
C GLU A 98 -4.97 -10.64 9.40
N PHE A 99 -4.78 -11.80 10.04
CA PHE A 99 -3.52 -12.55 10.00
C PHE A 99 -3.80 -13.97 9.56
N ASN A 100 -3.21 -14.36 8.43
CA ASN A 100 -3.43 -15.66 7.82
C ASN A 100 -2.11 -16.37 7.60
N LEU A 101 -2.06 -17.65 7.98
CA LEU A 101 -1.01 -18.57 7.56
C LEU A 101 -1.58 -19.48 6.48
N VAL A 102 -0.91 -19.56 5.34
CA VAL A 102 -1.36 -20.36 4.19
C VAL A 102 -0.34 -21.43 3.81
N GLN A 103 -0.85 -22.53 3.27
CA GLN A 103 -0.07 -23.66 2.77
C GLN A 103 0.62 -23.26 1.45
N ASP A 104 1.80 -22.66 1.57
CA ASP A 104 2.67 -22.38 0.44
C ASP A 104 4.12 -22.60 0.87
N LYS A 105 4.90 -23.26 0.03
CA LYS A 105 6.31 -23.59 0.29
C LYS A 105 7.27 -22.43 0.00
N ASN A 106 6.81 -21.40 -0.69
CA ASN A 106 7.61 -20.21 -0.96
C ASN A 106 7.93 -19.47 0.33
N VAL A 107 9.11 -18.88 0.38
CA VAL A 107 9.55 -18.02 1.49
C VAL A 107 8.99 -16.62 1.25
N ASN A 108 7.80 -16.34 1.78
CA ASN A 108 7.14 -15.06 1.56
C ASN A 108 6.17 -14.68 2.69
N ALA A 109 5.97 -13.37 2.86
CA ALA A 109 4.85 -12.76 3.56
C ALA A 109 4.52 -11.43 2.90
N PHE A 110 3.31 -10.93 3.07
CA PHE A 110 2.93 -9.61 2.61
C PHE A 110 1.83 -9.00 3.47
N CYS A 111 1.79 -7.67 3.50
CA CYS A 111 0.73 -6.91 4.10
C CYS A 111 0.07 -6.02 3.03
N MET A 112 -1.21 -6.24 2.79
CA MET A 112 -2.00 -5.40 1.89
C MET A 112 -2.55 -4.17 2.62
N PRO A 113 -2.79 -3.06 1.92
CA PRO A 113 -3.49 -1.91 2.48
C PRO A 113 -4.74 -2.30 3.26
N GLY A 114 -4.95 -1.66 4.41
CA GLY A 114 -6.04 -2.04 5.32
C GLY A 114 -5.69 -3.14 6.32
N GLY A 115 -4.42 -3.63 6.36
CA GLY A 115 -3.93 -4.55 7.39
C GLY A 115 -4.25 -6.01 7.15
N LYS A 116 -4.35 -6.45 5.90
CA LYS A 116 -4.54 -7.85 5.53
C LYS A 116 -3.18 -8.52 5.36
N ILE A 117 -2.79 -9.37 6.31
CA ILE A 117 -1.48 -10.01 6.36
C ILE A 117 -1.61 -11.47 6.02
N VAL A 118 -0.77 -11.91 5.10
CA VAL A 118 -0.64 -13.31 4.70
C VAL A 118 0.80 -13.74 4.89
N VAL A 119 0.99 -14.86 5.55
CA VAL A 119 2.27 -15.52 5.79
C VAL A 119 2.23 -16.88 5.12
N TYR A 120 3.27 -17.23 4.40
CA TYR A 120 3.43 -18.55 3.80
C TYR A 120 4.13 -19.49 4.77
N GLU A 121 3.70 -20.74 4.83
CA GLU A 121 4.33 -21.75 5.71
C GLU A 121 5.84 -21.86 5.46
N GLY A 122 6.27 -21.70 4.20
CA GLY A 122 7.69 -21.77 3.81
C GLY A 122 8.57 -20.68 4.46
N LEU A 123 7.98 -19.60 4.98
CA LEU A 123 8.72 -18.57 5.69
C LEU A 123 9.13 -19.01 7.11
N LEU A 124 8.31 -19.82 7.78
CA LEU A 124 8.51 -20.15 9.20
C LEU A 124 9.81 -20.87 9.52
N PRO A 125 10.27 -21.85 8.71
CA PRO A 125 11.59 -22.46 8.94
C PRO A 125 12.76 -21.48 8.79
N VAL A 126 12.59 -20.44 7.96
CA VAL A 126 13.63 -19.42 7.71
C VAL A 126 13.71 -18.43 8.87
N THR A 127 12.58 -18.02 9.40
CA THR A 127 12.54 -17.13 10.57
C THR A 127 12.95 -17.87 11.86
N GLY A 128 12.58 -19.12 11.99
CA GLY A 128 12.96 -19.99 13.11
C GLY A 128 12.27 -19.68 14.43
N ASP A 129 11.99 -18.41 14.75
CA ASP A 129 11.36 -17.97 15.99
C ASP A 129 10.40 -16.79 15.82
N GLU A 130 9.68 -16.45 16.90
CA GLU A 130 8.70 -15.34 16.89
C GLU A 130 9.38 -13.97 16.74
N ALA A 131 10.58 -13.78 17.23
CA ALA A 131 11.27 -12.50 17.15
C ALA A 131 11.67 -12.18 15.71
N SER A 132 12.23 -13.15 15.02
CA SER A 132 12.59 -13.05 13.60
C SER A 132 11.34 -12.90 12.72
N LEU A 133 10.26 -13.65 13.03
CA LEU A 133 8.97 -13.48 12.35
C LEU A 133 8.42 -12.05 12.56
N ALA A 134 8.53 -11.51 13.78
CA ALA A 134 8.06 -10.15 14.07
C ALA A 134 8.83 -9.08 13.28
N ILE A 135 10.13 -9.28 13.01
CA ILE A 135 10.93 -8.38 12.17
C ILE A 135 10.38 -8.38 10.74
N VAL A 136 10.15 -9.56 10.16
CA VAL A 136 9.62 -9.67 8.79
C VAL A 136 8.22 -9.05 8.71
N LEU A 137 7.31 -9.42 9.61
CA LEU A 137 5.94 -8.88 9.59
C LEU A 137 5.92 -7.39 9.89
N GLY A 138 6.79 -6.89 10.76
CA GLY A 138 6.95 -5.46 11.02
C GLY A 138 7.37 -4.69 9.77
N HIS A 139 8.27 -5.26 8.95
CA HIS A 139 8.66 -4.70 7.66
C HIS A 139 7.47 -4.61 6.69
N GLU A 140 6.70 -5.69 6.55
CA GLU A 140 5.52 -5.72 5.68
C GLU A 140 4.42 -4.74 6.15
N ILE A 141 4.20 -4.66 7.45
CA ILE A 141 3.26 -3.71 8.04
C ILE A 141 3.72 -2.26 7.80
N ALA A 142 5.03 -1.99 7.93
CA ALA A 142 5.57 -0.67 7.66
C ALA A 142 5.32 -0.22 6.21
N HIS A 143 5.38 -1.12 5.23
CA HIS A 143 5.01 -0.83 3.85
C HIS A 143 3.54 -0.41 3.71
N ALA A 144 2.62 -1.04 4.45
CA ALA A 144 1.21 -0.68 4.43
C ALA A 144 0.96 0.67 5.13
N VAL A 145 1.60 0.90 6.28
CA VAL A 145 1.48 2.16 7.04
C VAL A 145 2.09 3.35 6.27
N ALA A 146 3.20 3.13 5.57
CA ALA A 146 3.83 4.13 4.71
C ALA A 146 3.09 4.35 3.37
N LYS A 147 1.98 3.66 3.13
CA LYS A 147 1.16 3.76 1.91
C LYS A 147 1.95 3.51 0.61
N HIS A 148 2.95 2.64 0.65
CA HIS A 148 3.81 2.36 -0.52
C HIS A 148 3.03 1.79 -1.71
N SER A 149 1.91 1.08 -1.49
CA SER A 149 1.03 0.61 -2.57
C SER A 149 0.34 1.78 -3.28
N ALA A 150 -0.16 2.77 -2.53
CA ALA A 150 -0.76 3.97 -3.08
C ALA A 150 0.26 4.81 -3.87
N GLU A 151 1.48 4.95 -3.34
CA GLU A 151 2.58 5.64 -4.01
C GLU A 151 2.98 4.94 -5.32
N ARG A 152 3.11 3.61 -5.30
CA ARG A 152 3.42 2.81 -6.49
C ARG A 152 2.34 2.96 -7.55
N LEU A 153 1.06 2.85 -7.17
CA LEU A 153 -0.06 3.03 -8.09
C LEU A 153 -0.10 4.45 -8.66
N SER A 154 0.16 5.47 -7.84
CA SER A 154 0.25 6.86 -8.29
C SER A 154 1.38 7.07 -9.30
N ASN A 155 2.53 6.42 -9.10
CA ASN A 155 3.65 6.47 -10.03
C ASN A 155 3.33 5.76 -11.36
N GLN A 156 2.63 4.64 -11.33
CA GLN A 156 2.17 3.95 -12.54
C GLN A 156 1.21 4.83 -13.35
N VAL A 157 0.25 5.47 -12.67
CA VAL A 157 -0.66 6.43 -13.32
C VAL A 157 0.11 7.59 -13.96
N ARG A 158 1.09 8.17 -13.25
CA ARG A 158 1.95 9.23 -13.82
C ARG A 158 2.70 8.78 -15.06
N GLN A 159 3.30 7.58 -15.03
CA GLN A 159 4.05 7.04 -16.17
C GLN A 159 3.15 6.81 -17.37
N GLN A 160 1.97 6.23 -17.14
CA GLN A 160 1.03 5.92 -18.22
C GLN A 160 0.44 7.16 -18.87
N TYR A 161 -0.03 8.13 -18.10
CA TYR A 161 -0.67 9.34 -18.63
C TYR A 161 0.31 10.47 -18.91
N GLY A 162 1.38 10.61 -18.12
CA GLY A 162 2.43 11.60 -18.36
C GLY A 162 3.16 11.38 -19.68
N GLY A 163 3.44 10.14 -20.03
CA GLY A 163 4.02 9.78 -21.33
C GLY A 163 3.11 10.09 -22.52
N GLN A 164 1.81 9.87 -22.39
CA GLN A 164 0.83 10.19 -23.44
C GLN A 164 0.67 11.70 -23.64
N ILE A 165 0.65 12.49 -22.59
CA ILE A 165 0.55 13.95 -22.65
C ILE A 165 1.82 14.54 -23.29
N LEU A 166 3.00 14.10 -22.86
CA LEU A 166 4.27 14.51 -23.44
C LEU A 166 4.36 14.16 -24.94
N GLY A 167 3.97 12.94 -25.31
CA GLY A 167 3.93 12.48 -26.69
C GLY A 167 3.01 13.34 -27.56
N SER A 168 1.81 13.68 -27.08
CA SER A 168 0.86 14.52 -27.81
C SER A 168 1.31 15.97 -27.94
N VAL A 169 2.01 16.52 -26.94
CA VAL A 169 2.56 17.88 -26.98
C VAL A 169 3.74 17.94 -27.96
N LEU A 170 4.63 16.96 -27.94
CA LEU A 170 5.80 16.92 -28.84
C LEU A 170 5.41 16.64 -30.31
N SER A 171 4.40 15.80 -30.53
CA SER A 171 3.89 15.53 -31.90
C SER A 171 3.03 16.65 -32.46
N GLY A 172 2.42 17.49 -31.61
CA GLY A 172 1.63 18.67 -32.03
C GLY A 172 2.43 19.94 -32.28
N SER A 173 3.74 19.95 -32.01
CA SER A 173 4.61 21.11 -32.23
C SER A 173 5.36 21.08 -33.60
N GLY A 174 5.04 20.11 -34.47
CA GLY A 174 5.65 19.91 -35.79
C GLY A 174 4.68 20.26 -36.93
N ALA A 175 4.10 21.46 -36.95
CA ALA A 175 3.36 22.02 -38.09
C ALA A 175 3.44 23.57 -38.09
#